data_1549986a58960e0178c573eb9c6fe025
#
_entry.id   1549986a58960e0178c573eb9c6fe025
#
_cell.length_a   1.000
_cell.length_b   1.000
_cell.length_c   1.000
_cell.angle_alpha   90.00
_cell.angle_beta   90.00
_cell.angle_gamma   90.00
#
_symmetry.space_group_name_H-M   'P 1'
#
loop_
_entity.id
_entity.type
_entity.pdbx_description
1 polymer ?
#
loop_
_entity_poly.entity_id
_entity_poly.type
_entity_poly.pdbx_seq_one_letter_code
_entity_poly.pdbx_strand_id
1 'polypeptide(L)'
;MRTLVILATVLIFATAVNAVADEPKLETEEQKTLYALGLTINRSLSPFNLSPSELELVEAGLADAGLHKAPKVDLETYGPKIKQIQEARAAAVAAAEKKSSQVFVDQAAREPGATKTASGLILIPITPGTGASPKATDTVTVKYEGRLTDGTVFDSSMQRGESATVPLSGVIKCWTEALQLVKVGGKSRLVCPADLAYGDQGWPPLIKPGATLVYEVELLGISQPSARTASQSEPASSWYYCNDAKAYYPYVRECRSGWVRVSPHTTPPGQ
;
A
#
# COMPACT_ATOMS: atom_id res chain seq x y z
N MET A 1 -2.51 -87.69 -19.47
CA MET A 1 -3.11 -86.78 -18.51
C MET A 1 -2.18 -85.60 -18.31
N ARG A 2 -2.44 -84.48 -18.98
CA ARG A 2 -1.64 -83.25 -18.88
C ARG A 2 -2.47 -82.24 -18.07
N THR A 3 -2.04 -81.94 -16.86
CA THR A 3 -2.67 -80.95 -15.96
C THR A 3 -2.18 -79.56 -16.35
N LEU A 4 -3.10 -78.72 -16.82
CA LEU A 4 -2.87 -77.33 -17.13
C LEU A 4 -2.99 -76.51 -15.87
N VAL A 5 -1.94 -75.86 -15.39
CA VAL A 5 -1.95 -74.91 -14.29
C VAL A 5 -2.13 -73.52 -14.91
N ILE A 6 -3.31 -72.91 -14.65
CA ILE A 6 -3.61 -71.54 -15.06
C ILE A 6 -3.15 -70.62 -13.93
N LEU A 7 -2.11 -69.83 -14.14
CA LEU A 7 -1.62 -68.76 -13.27
C LEU A 7 -2.45 -67.50 -13.55
N ALA A 8 -3.34 -67.16 -12.63
CA ALA A 8 -4.10 -65.91 -12.66
C ALA A 8 -3.26 -64.78 -12.04
N THR A 9 -2.69 -63.93 -12.86
CA THR A 9 -2.03 -62.68 -12.44
C THR A 9 -3.11 -61.64 -12.12
N VAL A 10 -3.32 -61.36 -10.85
CA VAL A 10 -4.17 -60.24 -10.38
C VAL A 10 -3.34 -58.95 -10.52
N LEU A 11 -3.69 -58.15 -11.51
CA LEU A 11 -3.15 -56.81 -11.70
C LEU A 11 -3.89 -55.84 -10.75
N ILE A 12 -3.27 -55.49 -9.64
CA ILE A 12 -3.80 -54.44 -8.72
C ILE A 12 -3.49 -53.07 -9.36
N PHE A 13 -4.52 -52.47 -9.96
CA PHE A 13 -4.46 -51.06 -10.35
C PHE A 13 -4.61 -50.23 -9.07
N ALA A 14 -3.51 -49.69 -8.57
CA ALA A 14 -3.52 -48.66 -7.57
C ALA A 14 -4.01 -47.36 -8.23
N THR A 15 -5.29 -47.04 -8.11
CA THR A 15 -5.81 -45.72 -8.46
C THR A 15 -5.32 -44.73 -7.37
N ALA A 16 -4.34 -43.90 -7.73
CA ALA A 16 -3.99 -42.73 -6.95
C ALA A 16 -5.20 -41.79 -6.97
N VAL A 17 -5.98 -41.81 -5.92
CA VAL A 17 -7.01 -40.79 -5.65
C VAL A 17 -6.24 -39.51 -5.30
N ASN A 18 -6.09 -38.63 -6.27
CA ASN A 18 -5.73 -37.24 -5.99
C ASN A 18 -6.92 -36.68 -5.17
N ALA A 19 -6.75 -36.57 -3.88
CA ALA A 19 -7.64 -35.80 -3.03
C ALA A 19 -7.49 -34.34 -3.44
N VAL A 20 -8.30 -33.89 -4.39
CA VAL A 20 -8.58 -32.46 -4.57
C VAL A 20 -9.26 -32.05 -3.26
N ALA A 21 -8.60 -31.23 -2.46
CA ALA A 21 -9.22 -30.65 -1.29
C ALA A 21 -10.49 -29.92 -1.75
N ASP A 22 -11.64 -30.35 -1.25
CA ASP A 22 -12.91 -29.72 -1.55
C ASP A 22 -12.81 -28.24 -1.18
N GLU A 23 -13.20 -27.34 -2.10
CA GLU A 23 -13.22 -25.92 -1.80
C GLU A 23 -14.11 -25.65 -0.58
N PRO A 24 -13.68 -24.79 0.37
CA PRO A 24 -14.46 -24.53 1.57
C PRO A 24 -15.81 -23.89 1.19
N LYS A 25 -16.90 -24.52 1.63
CA LYS A 25 -18.24 -23.96 1.44
C LYS A 25 -18.45 -22.77 2.38
N LEU A 26 -18.84 -21.62 1.82
CA LEU A 26 -19.08 -20.37 2.55
C LEU A 26 -20.59 -20.13 2.68
N GLU A 27 -21.26 -20.93 3.50
CA GLU A 27 -22.71 -20.90 3.65
C GLU A 27 -23.17 -19.92 4.76
N THR A 28 -22.39 -19.81 5.86
CA THR A 28 -22.73 -18.94 6.99
C THR A 28 -21.93 -17.64 7.00
N GLU A 29 -22.46 -16.62 7.68
CA GLU A 29 -21.74 -15.35 7.87
C GLU A 29 -20.43 -15.54 8.65
N GLU A 30 -20.40 -16.47 9.59
CA GLU A 30 -19.19 -16.82 10.33
C GLU A 30 -18.12 -17.41 9.40
N GLN A 31 -18.48 -18.36 8.53
CA GLN A 31 -17.57 -18.95 7.54
C GLN A 31 -17.01 -17.88 6.57
N LYS A 32 -17.87 -16.97 6.09
CA LYS A 32 -17.45 -15.85 5.26
C LYS A 32 -16.48 -14.91 5.99
N THR A 33 -16.75 -14.65 7.27
CA THR A 33 -15.88 -13.81 8.12
C THR A 33 -14.52 -14.47 8.35
N LEU A 34 -14.48 -15.78 8.61
CA LEU A 34 -13.23 -16.52 8.75
C LEU A 34 -12.43 -16.56 7.43
N TYR A 35 -13.12 -16.73 6.30
CA TYR A 35 -12.48 -16.63 4.99
C TYR A 35 -11.90 -15.22 4.74
N ALA A 36 -12.65 -14.18 5.11
CA ALA A 36 -12.17 -12.79 5.01
C ALA A 36 -10.95 -12.52 5.91
N LEU A 37 -10.84 -13.19 7.06
CA LEU A 37 -9.63 -13.17 7.90
C LEU A 37 -8.43 -13.73 7.14
N GLY A 38 -8.58 -14.85 6.44
CA GLY A 38 -7.55 -15.41 5.56
C GLY A 38 -7.09 -14.43 4.49
N LEU A 39 -8.04 -13.76 3.81
CA LEU A 39 -7.72 -12.72 2.83
C LEU A 39 -6.96 -11.53 3.45
N THR A 40 -7.28 -11.20 4.70
CA THR A 40 -6.59 -10.12 5.43
C THR A 40 -5.16 -10.51 5.78
N ILE A 41 -4.93 -11.76 6.23
CA ILE A 41 -3.59 -12.30 6.48
C ILE A 41 -2.77 -12.30 5.19
N ASN A 42 -3.37 -12.72 4.06
CA ASN A 42 -2.68 -12.74 2.77
C ASN A 42 -2.19 -11.36 2.32
N ARG A 43 -2.85 -10.27 2.71
CA ARG A 43 -2.33 -8.90 2.45
C ARG A 43 -0.96 -8.68 3.09
N SER A 44 -0.71 -9.26 4.27
CA SER A 44 0.61 -9.20 4.93
C SER A 44 1.67 -10.06 4.23
N LEU A 45 1.24 -11.07 3.45
CA LEU A 45 2.11 -11.94 2.68
C LEU A 45 2.44 -11.37 1.29
N SER A 46 1.69 -10.37 0.82
CA SER A 46 1.87 -9.82 -0.54
C SER A 46 3.30 -9.34 -0.84
N PRO A 47 4.09 -8.76 0.12
CA PRO A 47 5.47 -8.37 -0.13
C PRO A 47 6.42 -9.54 -0.41
N PHE A 48 6.00 -10.77 -0.11
CA PHE A 48 6.80 -11.97 -0.35
C PHE A 48 6.65 -12.51 -1.78
N ASN A 49 5.62 -12.06 -2.54
CA ASN A 49 5.34 -12.53 -3.90
C ASN A 49 5.42 -14.06 -4.00
N LEU A 50 4.65 -14.76 -3.17
CA LEU A 50 4.69 -16.21 -3.03
C LEU A 50 4.11 -16.89 -4.27
N SER A 51 4.79 -17.94 -4.74
CA SER A 51 4.21 -18.91 -5.66
C SER A 51 3.15 -19.78 -4.97
N PRO A 52 2.27 -20.48 -5.70
CA PRO A 52 1.28 -21.37 -5.10
C PRO A 52 1.90 -22.40 -4.15
N SER A 53 2.99 -23.05 -4.53
CA SER A 53 3.67 -24.05 -3.69
C SER A 53 4.33 -23.44 -2.44
N GLU A 54 4.77 -22.19 -2.51
CA GLU A 54 5.30 -21.48 -1.32
C GLU A 54 4.19 -21.03 -0.39
N LEU A 55 3.02 -20.67 -0.92
CA LEU A 55 1.83 -20.37 -0.11
C LEU A 55 1.41 -21.60 0.69
N GLU A 56 1.41 -22.79 0.10
CA GLU A 56 1.14 -24.05 0.81
C GLU A 56 2.08 -24.26 2.01
N LEU A 57 3.36 -23.88 1.92
CA LEU A 57 4.30 -23.96 3.05
C LEU A 57 3.92 -22.99 4.18
N VAL A 58 3.47 -21.78 3.83
CA VAL A 58 3.00 -20.79 4.81
C VAL A 58 1.70 -21.26 5.47
N GLU A 59 0.76 -21.79 4.69
CA GLU A 59 -0.49 -22.37 5.19
C GLU A 59 -0.24 -23.53 6.15
N ALA A 60 0.71 -24.41 5.82
CA ALA A 60 1.10 -25.51 6.70
C ALA A 60 1.68 -24.99 8.03
N GLY A 61 2.50 -23.94 7.99
CA GLY A 61 3.03 -23.29 9.20
C GLY A 61 1.93 -22.66 10.06
N LEU A 62 0.97 -21.97 9.44
CA LEU A 62 -0.19 -21.40 10.12
C LEU A 62 -1.06 -22.48 10.77
N ALA A 63 -1.31 -23.56 10.04
CA ALA A 63 -2.10 -24.70 10.54
C ALA A 63 -1.38 -25.40 11.72
N ASP A 64 -0.09 -25.65 11.64
CA ASP A 64 0.67 -26.28 12.72
C ASP A 64 0.66 -25.41 13.98
N ALA A 65 0.83 -24.08 13.83
CA ALA A 65 0.78 -23.12 14.94
C ALA A 65 -0.63 -23.04 15.56
N GLY A 66 -1.69 -22.92 14.74
CA GLY A 66 -3.08 -22.85 15.21
C GLY A 66 -3.56 -24.12 15.88
N LEU A 67 -3.01 -25.27 15.50
CA LEU A 67 -3.30 -26.59 16.10
C LEU A 67 -2.34 -26.99 17.23
N HIS A 68 -1.48 -26.08 17.69
CA HIS A 68 -0.48 -26.30 18.75
C HIS A 68 0.44 -27.49 18.50
N LYS A 69 0.75 -27.80 17.24
CA LYS A 69 1.73 -28.82 16.87
C LYS A 69 3.16 -28.31 17.08
N ALA A 70 4.09 -29.22 17.29
CA ALA A 70 5.50 -28.87 17.38
C ALA A 70 5.97 -28.23 16.05
N PRO A 71 6.70 -27.09 16.10
CA PRO A 71 7.25 -26.47 14.91
C PRO A 71 8.22 -27.42 14.19
N LYS A 72 8.16 -27.46 12.86
CA LYS A 72 9.08 -28.26 12.02
C LYS A 72 10.41 -27.57 11.79
N VAL A 73 10.52 -26.30 12.16
CA VAL A 73 11.74 -25.48 12.04
C VAL A 73 11.91 -24.64 13.29
N ASP A 74 13.16 -24.30 13.58
CA ASP A 74 13.50 -23.40 14.69
C ASP A 74 13.32 -21.93 14.27
N LEU A 75 12.44 -21.21 14.98
CA LEU A 75 12.12 -19.80 14.70
C LEU A 75 13.28 -18.85 15.04
N GLU A 76 14.18 -19.19 15.95
CA GLU A 76 15.35 -18.36 16.24
C GLU A 76 16.31 -18.37 15.04
N THR A 77 16.46 -19.52 14.39
CA THR A 77 17.29 -19.68 13.20
C THR A 77 16.66 -19.08 11.94
N TYR A 78 15.36 -19.28 11.72
CA TYR A 78 14.69 -18.95 10.46
C TYR A 78 13.95 -17.60 10.50
N GLY A 79 13.55 -17.10 11.67
CA GLY A 79 12.88 -15.81 11.83
C GLY A 79 13.63 -14.64 11.17
N PRO A 80 14.94 -14.45 11.43
CA PRO A 80 15.71 -13.38 10.79
C PRO A 80 15.78 -13.48 9.26
N LYS A 81 15.69 -14.70 8.69
CA LYS A 81 15.73 -14.94 7.24
C LYS A 81 14.46 -14.49 6.53
N ILE A 82 13.35 -14.33 7.24
CA ILE A 82 12.07 -13.88 6.66
C ILE A 82 12.26 -12.50 6.03
N LYS A 83 12.88 -11.57 6.76
CA LYS A 83 13.16 -10.22 6.24
C LYS A 83 14.08 -10.25 5.03
N GLN A 84 15.11 -11.10 5.04
CA GLN A 84 16.06 -11.24 3.93
C GLN A 84 15.35 -11.71 2.64
N ILE A 85 14.46 -12.70 2.75
CA ILE A 85 13.66 -13.18 1.62
C ILE A 85 12.75 -12.08 1.09
N GLN A 86 12.07 -11.34 1.97
CA GLN A 86 11.20 -10.24 1.60
C GLN A 86 11.96 -9.17 0.82
N GLU A 87 13.10 -8.70 1.35
CA GLU A 87 13.93 -7.68 0.72
C GLU A 87 14.48 -8.14 -0.65
N ALA A 88 14.98 -9.38 -0.73
CA ALA A 88 15.49 -9.94 -1.99
C ALA A 88 14.40 -10.03 -3.07
N ARG A 89 13.19 -10.43 -2.70
CA ARG A 89 12.06 -10.54 -3.62
C ARG A 89 11.54 -9.17 -4.04
N ALA A 90 11.42 -8.23 -3.10
CA ALA A 90 11.05 -6.86 -3.40
C ALA A 90 12.04 -6.24 -4.40
N ALA A 91 13.35 -6.42 -4.20
CA ALA A 91 14.38 -5.94 -5.11
C ALA A 91 14.27 -6.56 -6.50
N ALA A 92 14.02 -7.88 -6.60
CA ALA A 92 13.84 -8.56 -7.88
C ALA A 92 12.59 -8.06 -8.64
N VAL A 93 11.47 -7.90 -7.94
CA VAL A 93 10.23 -7.34 -8.50
C VAL A 93 10.47 -5.90 -8.95
N ALA A 94 11.14 -5.08 -8.11
CA ALA A 94 11.43 -3.70 -8.43
C ALA A 94 12.30 -3.56 -9.68
N ALA A 95 13.33 -4.38 -9.82
CA ALA A 95 14.19 -4.37 -11.00
C ALA A 95 13.42 -4.74 -12.27
N ALA A 96 12.56 -5.75 -12.21
CA ALA A 96 11.70 -6.15 -13.32
C ALA A 96 10.70 -5.06 -13.70
N GLU A 97 10.04 -4.45 -12.71
CA GLU A 97 9.04 -3.38 -12.91
C GLU A 97 9.68 -2.10 -13.48
N LYS A 98 10.83 -1.67 -12.95
CA LYS A 98 11.60 -0.53 -13.50
C LYS A 98 11.99 -0.77 -14.95
N LYS A 99 12.43 -1.98 -15.28
CA LYS A 99 12.79 -2.35 -16.66
C LYS A 99 11.57 -2.35 -17.59
N SER A 100 10.44 -2.90 -17.15
CA SER A 100 9.21 -2.96 -17.96
C SER A 100 8.62 -1.58 -18.22
N SER A 101 8.66 -0.69 -17.23
CA SER A 101 8.13 0.67 -17.33
C SER A 101 9.06 1.65 -18.08
N GLN A 102 10.32 1.27 -18.36
CA GLN A 102 11.28 2.16 -19.03
C GLN A 102 10.80 2.62 -20.41
N VAL A 103 10.18 1.73 -21.18
CA VAL A 103 9.61 2.06 -22.50
C VAL A 103 8.55 3.14 -22.38
N PHE A 104 7.68 3.02 -21.37
CA PHE A 104 6.65 4.01 -21.09
C PHE A 104 7.26 5.37 -20.71
N VAL A 105 8.25 5.36 -19.83
CA VAL A 105 9.00 6.58 -19.41
C VAL A 105 9.66 7.28 -20.60
N ASP A 106 10.31 6.51 -21.47
CA ASP A 106 10.99 7.04 -22.66
C ASP A 106 10.00 7.61 -23.68
N GLN A 107 8.84 7.00 -23.83
CA GLN A 107 7.75 7.51 -24.68
C GLN A 107 7.19 8.81 -24.12
N ALA A 108 6.87 8.85 -22.84
CA ALA A 108 6.35 10.05 -22.18
C ALA A 108 7.32 11.24 -22.25
N ALA A 109 8.62 10.97 -22.17
CA ALA A 109 9.65 12.03 -22.29
C ALA A 109 9.74 12.67 -23.69
N ARG A 110 9.20 12.00 -24.72
CA ARG A 110 9.18 12.49 -26.11
C ARG A 110 7.86 13.16 -26.50
N GLU A 111 6.88 13.16 -25.60
CA GLU A 111 5.60 13.79 -25.90
C GLU A 111 5.74 15.31 -26.05
N PRO A 112 4.91 15.95 -26.91
CA PRO A 112 4.93 17.39 -27.09
C PRO A 112 4.73 18.14 -25.75
N GLY A 113 5.64 19.06 -25.46
CA GLY A 113 5.60 19.83 -24.22
C GLY A 113 6.15 19.12 -22.98
N ALA A 114 6.57 17.86 -23.10
CA ALA A 114 7.18 17.13 -21.99
C ALA A 114 8.50 17.77 -21.54
N THR A 115 8.66 17.89 -20.24
CA THR A 115 9.91 18.33 -19.60
C THR A 115 10.39 17.22 -18.67
N LYS A 116 11.57 16.65 -18.95
CA LYS A 116 12.23 15.70 -18.06
C LYS A 116 13.22 16.45 -17.18
N THR A 117 13.05 16.32 -15.87
CA THR A 117 13.95 16.94 -14.89
C THR A 117 15.19 16.09 -14.63
N ALA A 118 16.18 16.66 -13.94
CA ALA A 118 17.41 15.94 -13.56
C ALA A 118 17.14 14.72 -12.64
N SER A 119 16.06 14.74 -11.85
CA SER A 119 15.65 13.63 -10.99
C SER A 119 14.98 12.48 -11.78
N GLY A 120 14.61 12.72 -13.05
CA GLY A 120 13.89 11.79 -13.91
C GLY A 120 12.37 11.96 -13.92
N LEU A 121 11.81 12.91 -13.17
CA LEU A 121 10.41 13.31 -13.28
C LEU A 121 10.12 13.77 -14.71
N ILE A 122 8.97 13.35 -15.28
CA ILE A 122 8.47 13.90 -16.52
C ILE A 122 7.18 14.66 -16.23
N LEU A 123 7.18 15.94 -16.58
CA LEU A 123 6.03 16.83 -16.47
C LEU A 123 5.53 17.19 -17.86
N ILE A 124 4.24 16.95 -18.10
CA ILE A 124 3.57 17.24 -19.38
C ILE A 124 2.39 18.17 -19.09
N PRO A 125 2.49 19.47 -19.45
CA PRO A 125 1.38 20.40 -19.26
C PRO A 125 0.18 19.99 -20.12
N ILE A 126 -1.01 19.94 -19.52
CA ILE A 126 -2.30 19.71 -20.19
C ILE A 126 -2.98 21.07 -20.37
N THR A 127 -3.06 21.85 -19.30
CA THR A 127 -3.60 23.20 -19.31
C THR A 127 -2.66 24.11 -18.52
N PRO A 128 -2.17 25.21 -19.11
CA PRO A 128 -1.30 26.12 -18.40
C PRO A 128 -2.08 26.88 -17.31
N GLY A 129 -1.50 26.98 -16.11
CA GLY A 129 -2.01 27.84 -15.05
C GLY A 129 -1.50 29.28 -15.21
N THR A 130 -2.23 30.22 -14.63
CA THR A 130 -1.88 31.67 -14.65
C THR A 130 -1.52 32.22 -13.28
N GLY A 131 -1.80 31.47 -12.20
CA GLY A 131 -1.53 31.87 -10.82
C GLY A 131 -0.06 31.67 -10.39
N ALA A 132 0.18 31.77 -9.10
CA ALA A 132 1.50 31.52 -8.51
C ALA A 132 1.85 30.02 -8.54
N SER A 133 3.15 29.71 -8.47
CA SER A 133 3.65 28.36 -8.21
C SER A 133 3.92 28.17 -6.71
N PRO A 134 3.61 26.99 -6.11
CA PRO A 134 3.86 26.76 -4.70
C PRO A 134 5.35 26.55 -4.40
N LYS A 135 5.70 26.73 -3.14
CA LYS A 135 7.00 26.37 -2.58
C LYS A 135 6.89 24.98 -1.91
N ALA A 136 8.02 24.31 -1.70
CA ALA A 136 8.05 22.99 -1.05
C ALA A 136 7.44 22.95 0.37
N THR A 137 7.35 24.10 1.03
CA THR A 137 6.76 24.25 2.38
C THR A 137 5.26 24.55 2.38
N ASP A 138 4.69 24.85 1.21
CA ASP A 138 3.30 25.25 1.11
C ASP A 138 2.35 24.04 1.20
N THR A 139 1.12 24.32 1.56
CA THR A 139 0.00 23.40 1.47
C THR A 139 -0.77 23.71 0.19
N VAL A 140 -1.08 22.69 -0.61
CA VAL A 140 -1.78 22.84 -1.88
C VAL A 140 -3.12 22.16 -1.86
N THR A 141 -4.07 22.72 -2.60
CA THR A 141 -5.35 22.10 -2.90
C THR A 141 -5.34 21.64 -4.35
N VAL A 142 -5.57 20.35 -4.56
CA VAL A 142 -5.48 19.72 -5.88
C VAL A 142 -6.66 18.79 -6.15
N LYS A 143 -6.98 18.62 -7.43
CA LYS A 143 -7.70 17.45 -7.93
C LYS A 143 -6.71 16.55 -8.63
N TYR A 144 -6.79 15.25 -8.40
CA TYR A 144 -5.86 14.32 -9.02
C TYR A 144 -6.45 12.95 -9.26
N GLU A 145 -5.81 12.23 -10.16
CA GLU A 145 -5.99 10.81 -10.35
C GLU A 145 -4.62 10.17 -10.55
N GLY A 146 -4.33 9.12 -9.77
CA GLY A 146 -3.10 8.33 -9.83
C GLY A 146 -3.36 6.98 -10.48
N ARG A 147 -2.52 6.64 -11.47
CA ARG A 147 -2.58 5.39 -12.24
C ARG A 147 -1.22 4.70 -12.28
N LEU A 148 -1.26 3.38 -12.43
CA LEU A 148 -0.11 2.60 -12.88
C LEU A 148 0.09 2.80 -14.39
N THR A 149 1.23 2.33 -14.91
CA THR A 149 1.57 2.44 -16.35
C THR A 149 0.64 1.61 -17.26
N ASP A 150 -0.06 0.62 -16.70
CA ASP A 150 -1.10 -0.17 -17.39
C ASP A 150 -2.49 0.51 -17.39
N GLY A 151 -2.61 1.69 -16.79
CA GLY A 151 -3.83 2.46 -16.69
C GLY A 151 -4.69 2.17 -15.45
N THR A 152 -4.31 1.19 -14.61
CA THR A 152 -5.03 0.87 -13.37
C THR A 152 -5.02 2.05 -12.42
N VAL A 153 -6.21 2.56 -12.03
CA VAL A 153 -6.36 3.65 -11.06
C VAL A 153 -6.15 3.09 -9.66
N PHE A 154 -5.20 3.64 -8.91
CA PHE A 154 -4.97 3.25 -7.53
C PHE A 154 -5.42 4.31 -6.51
N ASP A 155 -5.53 5.56 -6.92
CA ASP A 155 -6.03 6.65 -6.07
C ASP A 155 -6.61 7.79 -6.93
N SER A 156 -7.73 8.38 -6.49
CA SER A 156 -8.38 9.48 -7.20
C SER A 156 -9.20 10.35 -6.26
N SER A 157 -8.86 11.63 -6.17
CA SER A 157 -9.67 12.62 -5.45
C SER A 157 -11.01 12.85 -6.15
N MET A 158 -11.05 12.69 -7.47
CA MET A 158 -12.28 12.86 -8.27
C MET A 158 -13.29 11.76 -7.98
N GLN A 159 -12.84 10.50 -7.80
CA GLN A 159 -13.73 9.39 -7.43
C GLN A 159 -14.31 9.57 -6.02
N ARG A 160 -13.60 10.24 -5.13
CA ARG A 160 -14.11 10.61 -3.79
C ARG A 160 -15.05 11.81 -3.81
N GLY A 161 -15.17 12.52 -4.94
CA GLY A 161 -16.04 13.68 -5.09
C GLY A 161 -15.52 14.97 -4.47
N GLU A 162 -14.24 15.01 -4.02
CA GLU A 162 -13.65 16.14 -3.32
C GLU A 162 -12.22 16.45 -3.79
N SER A 163 -11.76 17.68 -3.55
CA SER A 163 -10.35 18.03 -3.74
C SER A 163 -9.53 17.63 -2.51
N ALA A 164 -8.27 17.30 -2.73
CA ALA A 164 -7.34 17.01 -1.65
C ALA A 164 -6.53 18.25 -1.26
N THR A 165 -6.40 18.50 0.04
CA THR A 165 -5.52 19.55 0.56
C THR A 165 -4.37 18.90 1.31
N VAL A 166 -3.13 19.06 0.81
CA VAL A 166 -1.97 18.34 1.29
C VAL A 166 -0.75 19.26 1.42
N PRO A 167 0.07 19.11 2.48
CA PRO A 167 1.35 19.80 2.57
C PRO A 167 2.36 19.17 1.62
N LEU A 168 3.07 19.97 0.81
CA LEU A 168 4.06 19.46 -0.15
C LEU A 168 5.28 18.81 0.52
N SER A 169 5.53 19.10 1.80
CA SER A 169 6.55 18.43 2.60
C SER A 169 6.19 17.02 3.04
N GLY A 170 4.91 16.62 2.94
CA GLY A 170 4.38 15.34 3.39
C GLY A 170 3.96 14.38 2.28
N VAL A 171 4.19 14.73 1.01
CA VAL A 171 3.84 13.90 -0.15
C VAL A 171 5.08 13.24 -0.76
N ILE A 172 4.90 12.36 -1.74
CA ILE A 172 6.01 11.75 -2.49
C ILE A 172 6.87 12.81 -3.18
N LYS A 173 8.17 12.53 -3.34
CA LYS A 173 9.15 13.46 -3.93
C LYS A 173 8.71 14.00 -5.29
N CYS A 174 8.10 13.14 -6.11
CA CYS A 174 7.55 13.51 -7.42
C CYS A 174 6.58 14.69 -7.31
N TRP A 175 5.65 14.66 -6.37
CA TRP A 175 4.69 15.74 -6.16
C TRP A 175 5.33 17.00 -5.60
N THR A 176 6.23 16.85 -4.64
CA THR A 176 6.98 17.98 -4.08
C THR A 176 7.74 18.72 -5.17
N GLU A 177 8.36 17.99 -6.10
CA GLU A 177 9.10 18.59 -7.21
C GLU A 177 8.16 19.17 -8.29
N ALA A 178 7.24 18.33 -8.78
CA ALA A 178 6.39 18.69 -9.91
C ALA A 178 5.48 19.88 -9.65
N LEU A 179 4.85 19.94 -8.46
CA LEU A 179 3.87 21.00 -8.17
C LEU A 179 4.52 22.38 -8.02
N GLN A 180 5.82 22.46 -7.68
CA GLN A 180 6.55 23.72 -7.72
C GLN A 180 6.74 24.27 -9.15
N LEU A 181 6.61 23.42 -10.16
CA LEU A 181 6.70 23.79 -11.58
C LEU A 181 5.33 24.12 -12.19
N VAL A 182 4.24 23.78 -11.49
CA VAL A 182 2.86 24.01 -11.93
C VAL A 182 2.33 25.29 -11.29
N LYS A 183 1.65 26.14 -12.09
CA LYS A 183 0.95 27.34 -11.58
C LYS A 183 -0.47 27.03 -11.20
N VAL A 184 -1.01 27.74 -10.23
CA VAL A 184 -2.44 27.64 -9.85
C VAL A 184 -3.33 27.85 -11.08
N GLY A 185 -4.38 27.01 -11.21
CA GLY A 185 -5.25 26.89 -12.36
C GLY A 185 -4.71 25.98 -13.46
N GLY A 186 -3.50 25.45 -13.30
CA GLY A 186 -2.87 24.55 -14.27
C GLY A 186 -3.19 23.07 -13.98
N LYS A 187 -3.27 22.30 -15.08
CA LYS A 187 -3.37 20.85 -15.07
C LYS A 187 -2.18 20.24 -15.78
N SER A 188 -1.58 19.22 -15.18
CA SER A 188 -0.42 18.54 -15.74
C SER A 188 -0.50 17.04 -15.54
N ARG A 189 0.12 16.29 -16.47
CA ARG A 189 0.40 14.88 -16.28
C ARG A 189 1.84 14.74 -15.78
N LEU A 190 1.99 13.96 -14.72
CA LEU A 190 3.28 13.67 -14.08
C LEU A 190 3.58 12.20 -14.29
N VAL A 191 4.78 11.88 -14.79
CA VAL A 191 5.29 10.51 -14.79
C VAL A 191 6.41 10.44 -13.78
N CYS A 192 6.15 9.68 -12.73
CA CYS A 192 6.94 9.58 -11.52
C CYS A 192 7.69 8.24 -11.51
N PRO A 193 8.98 8.19 -11.82
CA PRO A 193 9.79 6.99 -11.60
C PRO A 193 9.71 6.54 -10.13
N ALA A 194 9.90 5.25 -9.90
CA ALA A 194 9.77 4.66 -8.55
C ALA A 194 10.57 5.40 -7.48
N ASP A 195 11.79 5.84 -7.80
CA ASP A 195 12.71 6.51 -6.85
C ASP A 195 12.18 7.88 -6.36
N LEU A 196 11.24 8.47 -7.09
CA LEU A 196 10.51 9.68 -6.72
C LEU A 196 9.13 9.39 -6.11
N ALA A 197 8.73 8.12 -6.04
CA ALA A 197 7.44 7.66 -5.54
C ALA A 197 7.63 6.73 -4.33
N TYR A 198 7.31 5.44 -4.46
CA TYR A 198 7.37 4.46 -3.36
C TYR A 198 8.60 3.55 -3.40
N GLY A 199 9.55 3.80 -4.31
CA GLY A 199 10.83 3.10 -4.39
C GLY A 199 10.70 1.59 -4.62
N ASP A 200 11.72 0.86 -4.16
CA ASP A 200 11.79 -0.59 -4.29
C ASP A 200 10.92 -1.34 -3.28
N GLN A 201 10.25 -0.65 -2.38
CA GLN A 201 9.28 -1.23 -1.45
C GLN A 201 7.87 -1.23 -2.04
N GLY A 202 7.55 -0.26 -2.91
CA GLY A 202 6.19 -0.06 -3.38
C GLY A 202 5.23 0.33 -2.25
N TRP A 203 3.94 0.12 -2.48
CA TRP A 203 2.87 0.23 -1.49
C TRP A 203 1.84 -0.90 -1.68
N PRO A 204 2.22 -2.14 -1.33
CA PRO A 204 1.36 -3.30 -1.52
C PRO A 204 0.02 -3.19 -0.76
N PRO A 205 -1.08 -3.75 -1.28
CA PRO A 205 -1.15 -4.52 -2.52
C PRO A 205 -1.32 -3.68 -3.78
N LEU A 206 -1.49 -2.35 -3.66
CA LEU A 206 -1.90 -1.46 -4.76
C LEU A 206 -0.73 -1.10 -5.68
N ILE A 207 0.43 -0.80 -5.12
CA ILE A 207 1.60 -0.34 -5.88
C ILE A 207 2.74 -1.31 -5.68
N LYS A 208 3.14 -1.98 -6.75
CA LYS A 208 4.25 -2.94 -6.74
C LYS A 208 5.59 -2.26 -6.44
N PRO A 209 6.56 -2.99 -5.87
CA PRO A 209 7.95 -2.57 -5.81
C PRO A 209 8.45 -2.08 -7.18
N GLY A 210 9.10 -0.92 -7.22
CA GLY A 210 9.68 -0.37 -8.45
C GLY A 210 8.70 0.25 -9.44
N ALA A 211 7.41 0.36 -9.12
CA ALA A 211 6.40 0.87 -10.03
C ALA A 211 6.61 2.35 -10.37
N THR A 212 6.55 2.67 -11.66
CA THR A 212 6.39 4.03 -12.16
C THR A 212 4.94 4.44 -12.06
N LEU A 213 4.67 5.63 -11.52
CA LEU A 213 3.32 6.15 -11.34
C LEU A 213 3.02 7.28 -12.32
N VAL A 214 1.77 7.36 -12.74
CA VAL A 214 1.27 8.43 -13.59
C VAL A 214 0.18 9.16 -12.85
N TYR A 215 0.32 10.47 -12.71
CA TYR A 215 -0.72 11.30 -12.13
C TYR A 215 -1.20 12.34 -13.14
N GLU A 216 -2.48 12.56 -13.19
CA GLU A 216 -3.05 13.81 -13.67
C GLU A 216 -3.40 14.66 -12.46
N VAL A 217 -2.84 15.86 -12.40
CA VAL A 217 -3.00 16.79 -11.27
C VAL A 217 -3.43 18.15 -11.79
N GLU A 218 -4.47 18.70 -11.16
CA GLU A 218 -4.91 20.07 -11.33
C GLU A 218 -4.66 20.83 -10.03
N LEU A 219 -3.84 21.89 -10.07
CA LEU A 219 -3.53 22.73 -8.93
C LEU A 219 -4.58 23.83 -8.77
N LEU A 220 -5.45 23.69 -7.78
CA LEU A 220 -6.57 24.60 -7.53
C LEU A 220 -6.18 25.83 -6.68
N GLY A 221 -5.25 25.64 -5.74
CA GLY A 221 -4.87 26.70 -4.83
C GLY A 221 -3.63 26.40 -4.00
N ILE A 222 -3.08 27.43 -3.39
CA ILE A 222 -1.94 27.38 -2.47
C ILE A 222 -2.40 28.03 -1.17
N SER A 223 -2.18 27.34 -0.06
CA SER A 223 -2.26 27.89 1.28
C SER A 223 -0.86 27.92 1.83
N GLN A 224 -0.36 29.11 2.18
CA GLN A 224 0.89 29.20 2.90
C GLN A 224 0.69 28.55 4.28
N PRO A 225 1.73 27.91 4.87
CA PRO A 225 1.68 27.58 6.28
C PRO A 225 1.31 28.89 6.98
N SER A 226 0.15 28.92 7.63
CA SER A 226 -0.22 30.11 8.39
C SER A 226 0.97 30.39 9.29
N ALA A 227 1.67 31.49 9.08
CA ALA A 227 2.49 32.09 10.11
C ALA A 227 1.46 32.36 11.23
N ARG A 228 1.33 31.41 12.15
CA ARG A 228 0.53 31.64 13.36
C ARG A 228 1.10 32.89 13.96
N THR A 229 0.36 33.95 13.81
CA THR A 229 0.61 35.18 14.52
C THR A 229 0.84 34.76 15.94
N ALA A 230 2.02 35.05 16.50
CA ALA A 230 2.45 34.68 17.84
C ALA A 230 1.63 35.39 18.92
N SER A 231 0.32 35.34 18.84
CA SER A 231 -0.64 35.98 19.73
C SER A 231 -1.76 35.07 20.24
N GLN A 232 -1.67 33.76 19.97
CA GLN A 232 -2.43 32.76 20.73
C GLN A 232 -1.54 31.52 20.84
N SER A 233 -0.74 31.46 21.89
CA SER A 233 -0.05 30.26 22.33
C SER A 233 -1.06 29.26 22.87
N GLU A 234 -1.72 28.53 21.97
CA GLU A 234 -2.26 27.25 22.37
C GLU A 234 -1.08 26.29 22.58
N PRO A 235 -0.94 25.71 23.77
CA PRO A 235 0.15 24.78 24.03
C PRO A 235 0.03 23.59 23.06
N ALA A 236 1.10 23.32 22.32
CA ALA A 236 1.25 22.28 21.30
C ALA A 236 1.26 20.88 21.93
N SER A 237 0.18 20.46 22.54
CA SER A 237 -0.17 19.09 22.92
C SER A 237 -1.35 19.09 23.90
N SER A 238 -2.54 19.28 23.36
CA SER A 238 -3.73 18.99 24.15
C SER A 238 -4.14 17.57 23.86
N TRP A 239 -4.22 16.79 24.88
CA TRP A 239 -4.79 15.45 24.83
C TRP A 239 -6.27 15.54 25.14
N TYR A 240 -7.08 14.72 24.51
CA TYR A 240 -8.50 14.62 24.77
C TYR A 240 -8.79 13.31 25.46
N TYR A 241 -9.33 13.40 26.69
CA TYR A 241 -9.65 12.25 27.52
C TYR A 241 -11.17 12.06 27.61
N CYS A 242 -11.62 10.82 27.49
CA CYS A 242 -13.01 10.43 27.65
C CYS A 242 -13.22 9.80 29.04
N ASN A 243 -14.02 10.43 29.88
CA ASN A 243 -14.29 9.93 31.22
C ASN A 243 -15.06 8.61 31.24
N ASP A 244 -15.97 8.41 30.30
CA ASP A 244 -16.79 7.18 30.24
C ASP A 244 -15.95 5.98 29.78
N ALA A 245 -15.11 6.18 28.79
CA ALA A 245 -14.27 5.14 28.23
C ALA A 245 -12.91 5.00 28.94
N LYS A 246 -12.58 5.94 29.87
CA LYS A 246 -11.29 6.02 30.58
C LYS A 246 -10.07 5.94 29.64
N ALA A 247 -10.17 6.56 28.46
CA ALA A 247 -9.16 6.49 27.42
C ALA A 247 -9.03 7.81 26.65
N TYR A 248 -7.90 7.96 25.92
CA TYR A 248 -7.56 9.14 25.14
C TYR A 248 -7.95 8.97 23.67
N TYR A 249 -8.22 10.12 22.99
CA TYR A 249 -8.25 10.15 21.53
C TYR A 249 -6.81 9.94 21.00
N PRO A 250 -6.59 9.12 19.95
CA PRO A 250 -7.57 8.48 19.05
C PRO A 250 -7.96 7.04 19.42
N TYR A 251 -7.58 6.53 20.58
CA TYR A 251 -7.87 5.14 20.99
C TYR A 251 -9.38 4.90 21.20
N VAL A 252 -10.14 5.95 21.51
CA VAL A 252 -11.60 5.96 21.51
C VAL A 252 -12.06 7.05 20.55
N ARG A 253 -12.99 6.72 19.64
CA ARG A 253 -13.45 7.65 18.60
C ARG A 253 -14.71 8.41 18.98
N GLU A 254 -15.49 7.90 19.92
CA GLU A 254 -16.74 8.50 20.39
C GLU A 254 -16.74 8.58 21.92
N CYS A 255 -17.15 9.72 22.47
CA CYS A 255 -17.27 9.94 23.90
C CYS A 255 -18.65 10.51 24.24
N ARG A 256 -19.47 9.74 24.95
CA ARG A 256 -20.86 10.12 25.29
C ARG A 256 -20.94 11.30 26.26
N SER A 257 -20.00 11.38 27.20
CA SER A 257 -19.92 12.48 28.17
C SER A 257 -19.22 13.73 27.65
N GLY A 258 -18.74 13.69 26.37
CA GLY A 258 -17.92 14.74 25.81
C GLY A 258 -16.43 14.62 26.20
N TRP A 259 -15.58 15.19 25.34
CA TRP A 259 -14.13 15.13 25.49
C TRP A 259 -13.62 16.18 26.46
N VAL A 260 -12.79 15.75 27.41
CA VAL A 260 -12.09 16.65 28.34
C VAL A 260 -10.68 16.91 27.84
N ARG A 261 -10.32 18.16 27.65
CA ARG A 261 -8.97 18.57 27.26
C ARG A 261 -8.03 18.44 28.46
N VAL A 262 -6.92 17.72 28.31
CA VAL A 262 -5.92 17.53 29.37
C VAL A 262 -4.53 17.93 28.87
N SER A 263 -3.70 18.48 29.76
CA SER A 263 -2.31 18.80 29.45
C SER A 263 -1.43 17.55 29.57
N PRO A 264 -0.35 17.39 28.76
CA PRO A 264 0.49 16.19 28.76
C PRO A 264 1.19 15.83 30.07
N HIS A 265 1.20 16.76 31.04
CA HIS A 265 1.87 16.59 32.33
C HIS A 265 0.91 16.34 33.49
N THR A 266 -0.40 16.22 33.25
CA THR A 266 -1.37 15.90 34.30
C THR A 266 -1.63 14.41 34.29
N THR A 267 -1.47 13.77 35.47
CA THR A 267 -1.89 12.39 35.70
C THR A 267 -3.38 12.26 35.35
N PRO A 268 -3.82 11.18 34.65
CA PRO A 268 -5.22 10.98 34.32
C PRO A 268 -6.07 11.10 35.59
N PRO A 269 -7.23 11.78 35.55
CA PRO A 269 -8.14 11.78 36.68
C PRO A 269 -8.65 10.35 36.88
N GLY A 270 -8.27 9.71 38.00
CA GLY A 270 -8.82 8.41 38.41
C GLY A 270 -7.83 7.24 38.50
N GLN A 271 -6.52 7.47 38.67
CA GLN A 271 -5.60 6.44 39.24
C GLN A 271 -5.27 6.78 40.68
#